data_dcf49381b645b3cde9459ced5dd40ff4
#
_entry.id   dcf49381b645b3cde9459ced5dd40ff4
#
_cell.length_a   1.000
_cell.length_b   1.000
_cell.length_c   1.000
_cell.angle_alpha   90.00
_cell.angle_beta   90.00
_cell.angle_gamma   90.00
#
_symmetry.space_group_name_H-M   'P 1'
#
loop_
_entity.id
_entity.type
_entity.pdbx_description
1 polymer ?
#
loop_
_entity_poly.entity_id
_entity_poly.type
_entity_poly.pdbx_seq_one_letter_code
_entity_poly.pdbx_strand_id
1 'polypeptide(L)'
;VRRQRQMCIRDSRFANKDINKILTIEASGIAPAIMVGFLLNVPVVFAKKKKPSTMDNMLTTEVFSFTKNRAYTVCCSKDFLGKGDKVLFIDDFLANGNAAKGIIDLVKQAGAELSGMGFIVEKSFQHGGDFLRESGYQVESLAIIDSLDDCKITFKEKDKE
;
A
#
# COMPACT_ATOMS: atom_id res chain seq x y z
N VAL A 1 18.86 0.36 -18.25
CA VAL A 1 18.81 0.95 -16.89
C VAL A 1 17.38 0.93 -16.30
N ARG A 2 16.33 1.29 -17.06
CA ARG A 2 14.93 1.24 -16.54
C ARG A 2 14.42 -0.19 -16.28
N ARG A 3 14.75 -1.17 -17.13
CA ARG A 3 14.37 -2.59 -16.94
C ARG A 3 15.04 -3.23 -15.72
N GLN A 4 16.28 -2.88 -15.42
CA GLN A 4 17.00 -3.39 -14.25
C GLN A 4 16.42 -2.87 -12.93
N ARG A 5 15.99 -1.59 -12.86
CA ARG A 5 15.34 -1.07 -11.63
C ARG A 5 13.98 -1.71 -11.35
N GLN A 6 13.21 -2.05 -12.38
CA GLN A 6 11.96 -2.80 -12.21
C GLN A 6 12.20 -4.26 -11.80
N MET A 7 13.28 -4.89 -12.27
CA MET A 7 13.68 -6.23 -11.84
C MET A 7 14.17 -6.27 -10.37
N CYS A 8 14.89 -5.25 -9.90
CA CYS A 8 15.38 -5.20 -8.51
C CYS A 8 14.25 -5.14 -7.46
N ILE A 9 13.10 -4.54 -7.77
CA ILE A 9 11.93 -4.54 -6.88
C ILE A 9 11.30 -5.94 -6.79
N ARG A 10 11.31 -6.67 -7.90
CA ARG A 10 10.79 -8.03 -7.99
C ARG A 10 11.63 -9.03 -7.20
N ASP A 11 12.96 -8.93 -7.32
CA ASP A 11 13.85 -10.03 -6.92
C ASP A 11 14.50 -9.84 -5.53
N SER A 12 14.54 -8.62 -4.95
CA SER A 12 15.29 -8.39 -3.70
C SER A 12 14.47 -7.99 -2.49
N ARG A 13 13.35 -7.28 -2.66
CA ARG A 13 12.66 -6.66 -1.51
C ARG A 13 11.51 -7.49 -0.94
N PHE A 14 10.79 -8.23 -1.80
CA PHE A 14 9.68 -9.09 -1.38
C PHE A 14 9.81 -10.54 -1.92
N ALA A 15 10.92 -10.89 -2.59
CA ALA A 15 11.11 -12.17 -3.27
C ALA A 15 11.06 -13.39 -2.35
N ASN A 16 11.46 -13.23 -1.10
CA ASN A 16 11.46 -14.31 -0.10
C ASN A 16 10.15 -14.40 0.69
N LYS A 17 9.13 -13.62 0.30
CA LYS A 17 7.82 -13.64 0.93
C LYS A 17 6.83 -14.37 0.05
N ASP A 18 6.12 -15.28 0.66
CA ASP A 18 5.12 -16.12 0.00
C ASP A 18 3.82 -15.31 -0.24
N ILE A 19 3.93 -14.25 -1.08
CA ILE A 19 2.81 -13.36 -1.40
C ILE A 19 1.90 -14.07 -2.38
N ASN A 20 0.62 -14.15 -2.06
CA ASN A 20 -0.38 -14.76 -2.93
C ASN A 20 -1.49 -13.79 -3.36
N LYS A 21 -1.43 -12.53 -2.88
CA LYS A 21 -2.45 -11.52 -3.20
C LYS A 21 -1.90 -10.10 -3.11
N ILE A 22 -2.26 -9.25 -4.06
CA ILE A 22 -2.04 -7.80 -3.99
C ILE A 22 -3.32 -7.13 -3.52
N LEU A 23 -3.19 -6.19 -2.58
CA LEU A 23 -4.28 -5.34 -2.14
C LEU A 23 -3.93 -3.88 -2.38
N THR A 24 -4.89 -3.09 -2.83
CA THR A 24 -4.73 -1.63 -3.02
C THR A 24 -6.01 -0.89 -2.66
N ILE A 25 -5.96 0.44 -2.73
CA ILE A 25 -7.15 1.29 -2.57
C ILE A 25 -7.42 2.04 -3.88
N GLU A 26 -8.70 2.11 -4.30
CA GLU A 26 -9.11 2.90 -5.45
C GLU A 26 -8.82 4.40 -5.22
N ALA A 27 -8.49 5.16 -6.26
CA ALA A 27 -8.31 4.72 -7.64
C ALA A 27 -6.83 4.67 -8.04
N SER A 28 -5.99 5.57 -7.50
CA SER A 28 -4.60 5.81 -7.95
C SER A 28 -3.66 4.61 -7.72
N GLY A 29 -3.86 3.85 -6.65
CA GLY A 29 -3.09 2.65 -6.35
C GLY A 29 -3.35 1.48 -7.30
N ILE A 30 -4.45 1.49 -8.08
CA ILE A 30 -4.81 0.36 -8.95
C ILE A 30 -3.77 0.11 -10.03
N ALA A 31 -3.29 1.16 -10.70
CA ALA A 31 -2.33 1.01 -11.78
C ALA A 31 -1.01 0.35 -11.33
N PRO A 32 -0.32 0.83 -10.28
CA PRO A 32 0.88 0.16 -9.78
C PRO A 32 0.58 -1.25 -9.24
N ALA A 33 -0.57 -1.46 -8.57
CA ALA A 33 -0.94 -2.77 -8.06
C ALA A 33 -1.12 -3.82 -9.18
N ILE A 34 -1.75 -3.45 -10.30
CA ILE A 34 -1.90 -4.33 -11.46
C ILE A 34 -0.53 -4.72 -12.02
N MET A 35 0.40 -3.77 -12.14
CA MET A 35 1.74 -4.05 -12.63
C MET A 35 2.50 -5.03 -11.72
N VAL A 36 2.38 -4.86 -10.40
CA VAL A 36 3.01 -5.77 -9.42
C VAL A 36 2.33 -7.13 -9.46
N GLY A 37 1.00 -7.20 -9.49
CA GLY A 37 0.25 -8.45 -9.58
C GLY A 37 0.58 -9.24 -10.85
N PHE A 38 0.70 -8.56 -11.98
CA PHE A 38 1.13 -9.17 -13.23
C PHE A 38 2.56 -9.74 -13.14
N LEU A 39 3.50 -9.00 -12.55
CA LEU A 39 4.89 -9.44 -12.40
C LEU A 39 5.04 -10.62 -11.43
N LEU A 40 4.26 -10.66 -10.36
CA LEU A 40 4.26 -11.73 -9.37
C LEU A 40 3.34 -12.89 -9.74
N ASN A 41 2.51 -12.73 -10.78
CA ASN A 41 1.49 -13.68 -11.21
C ASN A 41 0.49 -14.02 -10.09
N VAL A 42 0.01 -13.01 -9.38
CA VAL A 42 -0.96 -13.13 -8.28
C VAL A 42 -2.16 -12.21 -8.50
N PRO A 43 -3.34 -12.55 -7.98
CA PRO A 43 -4.54 -11.73 -8.12
C PRO A 43 -4.39 -10.37 -7.42
N VAL A 44 -5.06 -9.37 -7.98
CA VAL A 44 -5.14 -8.02 -7.44
C VAL A 44 -6.56 -7.74 -6.96
N VAL A 45 -6.68 -7.33 -5.72
CA VAL A 45 -7.93 -6.90 -5.08
C VAL A 45 -7.81 -5.41 -4.75
N PHE A 46 -8.88 -4.65 -4.96
CA PHE A 46 -8.90 -3.26 -4.53
C PHE A 46 -10.02 -2.98 -3.54
N ALA A 47 -9.70 -2.27 -2.48
CA ALA A 47 -10.64 -1.75 -1.52
C ALA A 47 -11.30 -0.46 -2.07
N LYS A 48 -12.60 -0.33 -1.86
CA LYS A 48 -13.39 0.83 -2.33
C LYS A 48 -13.51 1.89 -1.25
N LYS A 49 -13.53 3.17 -1.68
CA LYS A 49 -13.73 4.33 -0.77
C LYS A 49 -15.19 4.62 -0.44
N LYS A 50 -16.12 3.76 -0.85
CA LYS A 50 -17.54 3.88 -0.55
C LYS A 50 -18.15 2.50 -0.48
N LYS A 51 -18.91 2.22 0.59
CA LYS A 51 -19.65 0.96 0.69
C LYS A 51 -20.73 0.90 -0.40
N PRO A 52 -20.71 -0.13 -1.28
CA PRO A 52 -21.80 -0.36 -2.22
C PRO A 52 -23.09 -0.70 -1.45
N SER A 53 -24.21 -0.16 -1.86
CA SER A 53 -25.53 -0.40 -1.22
C SER A 53 -26.04 -1.85 -1.34
N THR A 54 -25.44 -2.62 -2.24
CA THR A 54 -25.89 -3.96 -2.62
C THR A 54 -25.00 -5.10 -2.12
N MET A 55 -23.98 -4.82 -1.30
CA MET A 55 -23.02 -5.83 -0.82
C MET A 55 -23.11 -5.98 0.70
N ASP A 56 -23.58 -7.13 1.17
CA ASP A 56 -23.74 -7.43 2.61
C ASP A 56 -22.48 -8.05 3.23
N ASN A 57 -21.63 -8.73 2.44
CA ASN A 57 -20.46 -9.45 2.94
C ASN A 57 -19.17 -8.62 2.82
N MET A 58 -19.11 -7.50 3.55
CA MET A 58 -18.01 -6.53 3.45
C MET A 58 -17.23 -6.38 4.75
N LEU A 59 -15.90 -6.33 4.62
CA LEU A 59 -15.00 -5.76 5.61
C LEU A 59 -15.01 -4.25 5.46
N THR A 60 -15.09 -3.50 6.55
CA THR A 60 -15.14 -2.04 6.51
C THR A 60 -14.26 -1.42 7.59
N THR A 61 -13.64 -0.31 7.26
CA THR A 61 -12.89 0.52 8.20
C THR A 61 -13.04 1.99 7.86
N GLU A 62 -12.87 2.86 8.85
CA GLU A 62 -12.86 4.31 8.64
C GLU A 62 -11.43 4.82 8.53
N VAL A 63 -11.18 5.64 7.53
CA VAL A 63 -9.89 6.27 7.26
C VAL A 63 -10.07 7.78 7.20
N PHE A 64 -9.22 8.53 7.89
CA PHE A 64 -9.24 9.99 7.83
C PHE A 64 -8.33 10.50 6.70
N SER A 65 -8.90 11.32 5.80
CA SER A 65 -8.14 12.02 4.77
C SER A 65 -7.78 13.42 5.24
N PHE A 66 -6.50 13.67 5.50
CA PHE A 66 -6.02 15.03 5.81
C PHE A 66 -6.19 16.00 4.64
N THR A 67 -5.99 15.53 3.41
CA THR A 67 -6.14 16.37 2.20
C THR A 67 -7.57 16.87 2.02
N LYS A 68 -8.56 16.06 2.38
CA LYS A 68 -9.98 16.38 2.26
C LYS A 68 -10.61 16.76 3.60
N ASN A 69 -9.85 16.74 4.69
CA ASN A 69 -10.26 16.97 6.07
C ASN A 69 -11.59 16.26 6.42
N ARG A 70 -11.71 15.00 6.05
CA ARG A 70 -12.92 14.18 6.32
C ARG A 70 -12.57 12.69 6.44
N ALA A 71 -13.37 12.00 7.26
CA ALA A 71 -13.37 10.54 7.29
C ALA A 71 -14.09 9.98 6.04
N TYR A 72 -13.63 8.83 5.59
CA TYR A 72 -14.29 8.04 4.56
C TYR A 72 -14.16 6.55 4.89
N THR A 73 -15.18 5.80 4.49
CA THR A 73 -15.18 4.35 4.68
C THR A 73 -14.40 3.68 3.57
N VAL A 74 -13.46 2.81 3.95
CA VAL A 74 -12.79 1.88 3.04
C VAL A 74 -13.42 0.51 3.25
N CYS A 75 -13.74 -0.19 2.19
CA CYS A 75 -14.36 -1.50 2.25
C CYS A 75 -13.80 -2.48 1.22
N CYS A 76 -13.77 -3.75 1.59
CA CYS A 76 -13.37 -4.87 0.74
C CYS A 76 -14.32 -6.04 0.94
N SER A 77 -14.65 -6.79 -0.11
CA SER A 77 -15.48 -7.99 0.04
C SER A 77 -14.69 -9.11 0.72
N LYS A 78 -15.35 -9.81 1.65
CA LYS A 78 -14.83 -11.03 2.30
C LYS A 78 -14.63 -12.18 1.30
N ASP A 79 -15.28 -12.12 0.14
CA ASP A 79 -15.11 -13.13 -0.90
C ASP A 79 -13.72 -13.06 -1.57
N PHE A 80 -13.05 -11.91 -1.46
CA PHE A 80 -11.76 -11.67 -2.08
C PHE A 80 -10.61 -11.48 -1.09
N LEU A 81 -10.89 -11.37 0.19
CA LEU A 81 -9.88 -11.21 1.24
C LEU A 81 -10.26 -12.03 2.46
N GLY A 82 -9.43 -13.02 2.81
CA GLY A 82 -9.73 -13.96 3.88
C GLY A 82 -8.52 -14.67 4.48
N LYS A 83 -8.81 -15.62 5.35
CA LYS A 83 -7.79 -16.43 6.02
C LYS A 83 -6.94 -17.22 5.01
N GLY A 84 -5.63 -17.19 5.20
CA GLY A 84 -4.65 -17.82 4.30
C GLY A 84 -4.11 -16.90 3.22
N ASP A 85 -4.70 -15.70 3.06
CA ASP A 85 -4.12 -14.71 2.16
C ASP A 85 -2.86 -14.08 2.79
N LYS A 86 -1.79 -14.05 1.99
CA LYS A 86 -0.53 -13.33 2.29
C LYS A 86 -0.44 -12.13 1.37
N VAL A 87 -0.77 -10.99 1.93
CA VAL A 87 -1.09 -9.77 1.20
C VAL A 87 0.13 -8.86 1.08
N LEU A 88 0.41 -8.38 -0.11
CA LEU A 88 1.26 -7.21 -0.34
C LEU A 88 0.36 -6.01 -0.65
N PHE A 89 0.40 -4.98 0.20
CA PHE A 89 -0.29 -3.72 -0.06
C PHE A 89 0.55 -2.84 -1.00
N ILE A 90 -0.06 -2.34 -2.07
CA ILE A 90 0.57 -1.44 -3.04
C ILE A 90 -0.27 -0.18 -3.17
N ASP A 91 0.37 0.99 -3.08
CA ASP A 91 -0.30 2.28 -3.31
C ASP A 91 0.65 3.26 -4.01
N ASP A 92 0.12 4.40 -4.47
CA ASP A 92 0.89 5.43 -5.15
C ASP A 92 1.68 6.33 -4.17
N PHE A 93 1.03 6.84 -3.13
CA PHE A 93 1.63 7.76 -2.16
C PHE A 93 1.55 7.26 -0.72
N LEU A 94 2.68 7.35 -0.02
CA LEU A 94 2.73 7.25 1.43
C LEU A 94 2.95 8.64 2.04
N ALA A 95 1.93 9.14 2.71
CA ALA A 95 1.92 10.43 3.40
C ALA A 95 1.88 10.21 4.93
N ASN A 96 0.76 10.48 5.59
CA ASN A 96 0.58 10.23 7.03
C ASN A 96 0.29 8.74 7.37
N GLY A 97 0.21 7.88 6.38
CA GLY A 97 -0.01 6.44 6.58
C GLY A 97 -1.46 6.04 6.90
N ASN A 98 -2.44 6.95 6.82
CA ASN A 98 -3.82 6.63 7.18
C ASN A 98 -4.46 5.57 6.28
N ALA A 99 -4.20 5.62 4.98
CA ALA A 99 -4.64 4.58 4.05
C ALA A 99 -4.07 3.21 4.44
N ALA A 100 -2.77 3.17 4.74
CA ALA A 100 -2.10 1.94 5.19
C ALA A 100 -2.68 1.42 6.52
N LYS A 101 -2.99 2.30 7.48
CA LYS A 101 -3.67 1.91 8.74
C LYS A 101 -5.03 1.27 8.48
N GLY A 102 -5.81 1.84 7.55
CA GLY A 102 -7.08 1.25 7.14
C GLY A 102 -6.92 -0.14 6.51
N ILE A 103 -5.90 -0.32 5.67
CA ILE A 103 -5.58 -1.63 5.08
C ILE A 103 -5.14 -2.63 6.13
N ILE A 104 -4.32 -2.24 7.09
CA ILE A 104 -3.92 -3.09 8.23
C ILE A 104 -5.16 -3.60 8.96
N ASP A 105 -6.12 -2.73 9.23
CA ASP A 105 -7.37 -3.11 9.91
C ASP A 105 -8.20 -4.08 9.06
N LEU A 106 -8.40 -3.81 7.77
CA LEU A 106 -9.13 -4.73 6.87
C LEU A 106 -8.48 -6.12 6.79
N VAL A 107 -7.14 -6.17 6.68
CA VAL A 107 -6.38 -7.43 6.63
C VAL A 107 -6.53 -8.21 7.95
N LYS A 108 -6.48 -7.52 9.09
CA LYS A 108 -6.75 -8.12 10.41
C LYS A 108 -8.17 -8.66 10.53
N GLN A 109 -9.18 -7.88 10.12
CA GLN A 109 -10.58 -8.31 10.11
C GLN A 109 -10.80 -9.56 9.24
N ALA A 110 -10.07 -9.66 8.12
CA ALA A 110 -10.12 -10.82 7.23
C ALA A 110 -9.44 -12.07 7.81
N GLY A 111 -8.62 -11.92 8.84
CA GLY A 111 -7.74 -12.99 9.33
C GLY A 111 -6.62 -13.34 8.35
N ALA A 112 -6.27 -12.41 7.47
CA ALA A 112 -5.17 -12.50 6.51
C ALA A 112 -3.85 -12.00 7.12
N GLU A 113 -2.74 -12.27 6.43
CA GLU A 113 -1.41 -11.80 6.80
C GLU A 113 -0.99 -10.64 5.90
N LEU A 114 -0.50 -9.54 6.49
CA LEU A 114 0.10 -8.45 5.74
C LEU A 114 1.61 -8.67 5.64
N SER A 115 2.08 -9.16 4.48
CA SER A 115 3.47 -9.54 4.25
C SER A 115 4.38 -8.34 4.00
N GLY A 116 3.84 -7.22 3.56
CA GLY A 116 4.59 -5.98 3.34
C GLY A 116 3.77 -4.89 2.66
N MET A 117 4.40 -3.74 2.47
CA MET A 117 3.81 -2.58 1.82
C MET A 117 4.77 -1.96 0.83
N GLY A 118 4.28 -1.61 -0.36
CA GLY A 118 5.04 -0.94 -1.41
C GLY A 118 4.38 0.35 -1.86
N PHE A 119 5.17 1.41 -2.01
CA PHE A 119 4.71 2.72 -2.46
C PHE A 119 5.57 3.24 -3.61
N ILE A 120 4.95 3.98 -4.53
CA ILE A 120 5.73 4.66 -5.57
C ILE A 120 6.47 5.84 -4.94
N VAL A 121 5.78 6.68 -4.18
CA VAL A 121 6.35 7.88 -3.57
C VAL A 121 6.03 7.94 -2.08
N GLU A 122 7.04 8.16 -1.27
CA GLU A 122 6.91 8.43 0.16
C GLU A 122 7.28 9.89 0.45
N LYS A 123 6.47 10.55 1.27
CA LYS A 123 6.77 11.88 1.80
C LYS A 123 7.30 11.73 3.23
N SER A 124 8.63 11.70 3.40
CA SER A 124 9.26 11.44 4.70
C SER A 124 8.88 12.46 5.76
N PHE A 125 8.69 13.72 5.37
CA PHE A 125 8.29 14.81 6.26
C PHE A 125 6.87 14.67 6.83
N GLN A 126 6.08 13.67 6.42
CA GLN A 126 4.76 13.35 6.99
C GLN A 126 4.77 12.12 7.90
N HIS A 127 5.94 11.52 8.13
CA HIS A 127 6.22 10.46 9.11
C HIS A 127 5.36 9.18 9.04
N GLY A 128 4.54 8.99 8.02
CA GLY A 128 3.74 7.76 7.87
C GLY A 128 4.61 6.53 7.66
N GLY A 129 5.71 6.68 6.92
CA GLY A 129 6.66 5.60 6.67
C GLY A 129 7.39 5.17 7.93
N ASP A 130 7.85 6.14 8.73
CA ASP A 130 8.53 5.89 9.99
C ASP A 130 7.62 5.13 10.95
N PHE A 131 6.39 5.62 11.14
CA PHE A 131 5.38 4.95 11.96
C PHE A 131 5.14 3.49 11.56
N LEU A 132 5.02 3.21 10.26
CA LEU A 132 4.77 1.85 9.78
C LEU A 132 5.98 0.93 10.00
N ARG A 133 7.20 1.43 9.76
CA ARG A 133 8.44 0.67 10.01
C ARG A 133 8.66 0.39 11.50
N GLU A 134 8.45 1.39 12.35
CA GLU A 134 8.51 1.24 13.82
C GLU A 134 7.46 0.27 14.35
N SER A 135 6.31 0.17 13.68
CA SER A 135 5.26 -0.81 13.96
C SER A 135 5.62 -2.24 13.46
N GLY A 136 6.82 -2.45 12.91
CA GLY A 136 7.32 -3.75 12.48
C GLY A 136 6.92 -4.17 11.06
N TYR A 137 6.31 -3.28 10.27
CA TYR A 137 5.98 -3.59 8.89
C TYR A 137 7.16 -3.33 7.96
N GLN A 138 7.34 -4.23 6.98
CA GLN A 138 8.26 -3.96 5.89
C GLN A 138 7.62 -2.96 4.92
N VAL A 139 8.24 -1.80 4.77
CA VAL A 139 7.78 -0.70 3.91
C VAL A 139 8.86 -0.35 2.91
N GLU A 140 8.52 -0.46 1.63
CA GLU A 140 9.39 -0.14 0.51
C GLU A 140 8.82 0.99 -0.32
N SER A 141 9.62 2.01 -0.58
CA SER A 141 9.24 3.16 -1.40
C SER A 141 10.23 3.33 -2.54
N LEU A 142 9.73 3.57 -3.77
CA LEU A 142 10.58 3.75 -4.94
C LEU A 142 11.33 5.09 -4.90
N ALA A 143 10.62 6.13 -4.49
CA ALA A 143 11.18 7.47 -4.29
C ALA A 143 10.73 8.00 -2.93
N ILE A 144 11.65 8.63 -2.20
CA ILE A 144 11.36 9.28 -0.92
C ILE A 144 11.62 10.78 -1.11
N ILE A 145 10.58 11.59 -0.94
CA ILE A 145 10.65 13.04 -0.96
C ILE A 145 10.93 13.49 0.46
N ASP A 146 12.03 14.22 0.63
CA ASP A 146 12.47 14.73 1.93
C ASP A 146 11.88 16.10 2.24
N SER A 147 11.78 16.99 1.25
CA SER A 147 11.08 18.26 1.38
C SER A 147 10.46 18.74 0.07
N LEU A 148 9.50 19.68 0.19
CA LEU A 148 8.82 20.36 -0.92
C LEU A 148 8.91 21.89 -0.74
N ASP A 149 10.03 22.40 -0.22
CA ASP A 149 10.22 23.80 0.08
C ASP A 149 10.56 24.60 -1.17
N ASP A 150 10.15 25.86 -1.24
CA ASP A 150 10.45 26.81 -2.32
C ASP A 150 10.15 26.27 -3.73
N CYS A 151 9.08 25.52 -3.91
CA CYS A 151 8.74 24.87 -5.18
C CYS A 151 9.82 23.92 -5.71
N LYS A 152 10.69 23.43 -4.85
CA LYS A 152 11.72 22.42 -5.16
C LYS A 152 11.39 21.10 -4.50
N ILE A 153 11.67 20.00 -5.21
CA ILE A 153 11.54 18.66 -4.68
C ILE A 153 12.93 18.17 -4.30
N THR A 154 13.14 17.90 -3.01
CA THR A 154 14.35 17.26 -2.51
C THR A 154 14.07 15.80 -2.26
N PHE A 155 14.84 14.91 -2.87
CA PHE A 155 14.74 13.48 -2.65
C PHE A 155 15.75 13.04 -1.58
N LYS A 156 15.34 12.14 -0.72
CA LYS A 156 16.24 11.48 0.21
C LYS A 156 17.17 10.56 -0.59
N GLU A 157 18.47 10.77 -0.49
CA GLU A 157 19.44 9.83 -1.09
C GLU A 157 19.30 8.48 -0.38
N LYS A 158 19.12 7.43 -1.17
CA LYS A 158 19.21 6.06 -0.64
C LYS A 158 20.69 5.78 -0.45
N ASP A 159 21.06 5.39 0.77
CA ASP A 159 22.38 4.84 1.01
C ASP A 159 22.65 3.76 -0.03
N LYS A 160 23.78 3.87 -0.70
CA LYS A 160 24.20 2.88 -1.69
C LYS A 160 24.60 1.63 -0.91
N GLU A 161 23.66 0.66 -0.80
CA GLU A 161 24.00 -0.72 -0.51
C GLU A 161 24.55 -1.43 -1.76
#